data_59735e1b1631801d21230b9fac07b1b3
#
_entry.id   59735e1b1631801d21230b9fac07b1b3
#
_cell.length_a   1.000
_cell.length_b   1.000
_cell.length_c   1.000
_cell.angle_alpha   90.00
_cell.angle_beta   90.00
_cell.angle_gamma   90.00
#
_symmetry.space_group_name_H-M   'P 1'
#
loop_
_entity.id
_entity.type
_entity.pdbx_description
1 polymer ?
#
loop_
_entity_poly.entity_id
_entity_poly.type
_entity_poly.pdbx_seq_one_letter_code
_entity_poly.pdbx_strand_id
1 'polypeptide(L)'
;MKEFRFLKPLSFYVTSVHEICHGLAAILTNGKIQEINLHNKGGVATTRGGIFPIISMAGYVGTALIGALLLFLSQKEKWIDIFLIIFSITMIVLNTMYINSYVNAYYISSIVLSVLILFSVRFSFTRQIGVFLSALFIFDSFTDAKIYLFYKFIGKTDELQNIIYKTDAGILARYLGNENFTVYIGFGILLINLSIYTITLRLILKNSD
;
A
#
# COMPACT_ATOMS: atom_id res chain seq x y z
N MET A 1 -20.27 -5.10 11.47
CA MET A 1 -20.11 -5.82 10.18
C MET A 1 -19.34 -7.12 10.45
N LYS A 2 -19.87 -8.28 10.02
CA LYS A 2 -19.11 -9.53 10.09
C LYS A 2 -17.92 -9.39 9.14
N GLU A 3 -16.73 -9.23 9.68
CA GLU A 3 -15.50 -9.27 8.88
C GLU A 3 -15.43 -10.64 8.19
N PHE A 4 -15.30 -10.64 6.89
CA PHE A 4 -15.09 -11.86 6.12
C PHE A 4 -13.69 -12.40 6.47
N ARG A 5 -13.63 -13.30 7.44
CA ARG A 5 -12.36 -13.85 7.98
C ARG A 5 -11.44 -14.44 6.90
N PHE A 6 -12.00 -14.92 5.79
CA PHE A 6 -11.24 -15.47 4.67
C PHE A 6 -10.49 -14.40 3.84
N LEU A 7 -10.89 -13.10 3.96
CA LEU A 7 -10.18 -12.00 3.29
C LEU A 7 -9.03 -11.43 4.14
N LYS A 8 -8.90 -11.83 5.40
CA LYS A 8 -7.83 -11.34 6.27
C LYS A 8 -6.41 -11.56 5.70
N PRO A 9 -6.06 -12.73 5.13
CA PRO A 9 -4.74 -12.91 4.54
C PRO A 9 -4.42 -11.92 3.42
N LEU A 10 -5.41 -11.55 2.59
CA LEU A 10 -5.25 -10.54 1.55
C LEU A 10 -5.04 -9.14 2.14
N SER A 11 -5.81 -8.79 3.18
CA SER A 11 -5.61 -7.52 3.90
C SER A 11 -4.22 -7.44 4.52
N PHE A 12 -3.73 -8.54 5.10
CA PHE A 12 -2.38 -8.61 5.67
C PHE A 12 -1.29 -8.42 4.61
N TYR A 13 -1.48 -9.02 3.44
CA TYR A 13 -0.58 -8.84 2.31
C TYR A 13 -0.51 -7.39 1.85
N VAL A 14 -1.68 -6.77 1.67
CA VAL A 14 -1.78 -5.35 1.27
C VAL A 14 -1.11 -4.44 2.29
N THR A 15 -1.38 -4.66 3.59
CA THR A 15 -0.70 -3.93 4.67
C THR A 15 0.82 -4.11 4.61
N SER A 16 1.30 -5.33 4.37
CA SER A 16 2.74 -5.59 4.24
C SER A 16 3.36 -4.81 3.07
N VAL A 17 2.68 -4.76 1.92
CA VAL A 17 3.13 -3.95 0.75
C VAL A 17 3.15 -2.47 1.11
N HIS A 18 2.13 -1.97 1.79
CA HIS A 18 2.03 -0.59 2.25
C HIS A 18 3.22 -0.20 3.14
N GLU A 19 3.52 -0.99 4.17
CA GLU A 19 4.65 -0.73 5.07
C GLU A 19 6.01 -0.84 4.36
N ILE A 20 6.14 -1.78 3.43
CA ILE A 20 7.34 -1.89 2.60
C ILE A 20 7.53 -0.63 1.74
N CYS A 21 6.46 -0.02 1.24
CA CYS A 21 6.56 1.24 0.49
C CYS A 21 7.14 2.38 1.34
N HIS A 22 6.77 2.50 2.61
CA HIS A 22 7.40 3.45 3.54
C HIS A 22 8.91 3.15 3.69
N GLY A 23 9.25 1.89 3.88
CA GLY A 23 10.63 1.44 4.00
C GLY A 23 11.46 1.72 2.76
N LEU A 24 10.95 1.41 1.57
CA LEU A 24 11.61 1.70 0.29
C LEU A 24 11.80 3.19 0.07
N ALA A 25 10.81 4.01 0.42
CA ALA A 25 10.94 5.46 0.35
C ALA A 25 12.04 5.98 1.29
N ALA A 26 12.21 5.39 2.47
CA ALA A 26 13.32 5.72 3.35
C ALA A 26 14.67 5.41 2.69
N ILE A 27 14.84 4.21 2.12
CA ILE A 27 16.06 3.81 1.42
C ILE A 27 16.35 4.75 0.24
N LEU A 28 15.35 5.04 -0.60
CA LEU A 28 15.48 5.91 -1.76
C LEU A 28 15.84 7.37 -1.42
N THR A 29 15.58 7.78 -0.17
CA THR A 29 15.91 9.12 0.34
C THR A 29 17.09 9.13 1.31
N ASN A 30 18.01 8.16 1.19
CA ASN A 30 19.22 7.99 2.01
C ASN A 30 18.96 7.68 3.49
N GLY A 31 17.81 7.07 3.79
CA GLY A 31 17.50 6.49 5.09
C GLY A 31 17.69 4.97 5.09
N LYS A 32 17.16 4.32 6.12
CA LYS A 32 17.15 2.85 6.25
C LYS A 32 15.90 2.37 6.99
N ILE A 33 15.49 1.15 6.68
CA ILE A 33 14.46 0.43 7.43
C ILE A 33 15.14 -0.13 8.70
N GLN A 34 14.49 0.04 9.84
CA GLN A 34 14.91 -0.61 11.09
C GLN A 34 14.11 -1.90 11.28
N GLU A 35 12.79 -1.80 11.21
CA GLU A 35 11.88 -2.94 11.35
C GLU A 35 10.51 -2.62 10.76
N ILE A 36 9.74 -3.66 10.45
CA ILE A 36 8.33 -3.58 10.06
C ILE A 36 7.54 -4.44 11.02
N ASN A 37 6.58 -3.82 11.72
CA ASN A 37 5.68 -4.49 12.65
C ASN A 37 4.27 -4.54 12.06
N LEU A 38 3.73 -5.74 11.86
CA LEU A 38 2.38 -5.96 11.36
C LEU A 38 1.47 -6.45 12.49
N HIS A 39 0.27 -5.89 12.61
CA HIS A 39 -0.70 -6.24 13.64
C HIS A 39 -2.16 -6.13 13.15
N ASN A 40 -3.14 -6.60 13.95
CA ASN A 40 -4.57 -6.71 13.56
C ASN A 40 -5.23 -5.40 13.07
N LYS A 41 -4.65 -4.25 13.35
CA LYS A 41 -5.21 -2.93 13.01
C LYS A 41 -4.38 -2.18 11.98
N GLY A 42 -3.41 -2.82 11.34
CA GLY A 42 -2.52 -2.20 10.38
C GLY A 42 -1.06 -2.63 10.53
N GLY A 43 -0.13 -1.80 10.11
CA GLY A 43 1.30 -1.99 10.26
C GLY A 43 2.00 -0.70 10.69
N VAL A 44 3.28 -0.81 10.98
CA VAL A 44 4.17 0.33 11.23
C VAL A 44 5.56 -0.01 10.70
N ALA A 45 6.06 0.77 9.74
CA ALA A 45 7.44 0.74 9.31
C ALA A 45 8.26 1.73 10.13
N THR A 46 9.17 1.24 10.96
CA THR A 46 10.13 2.07 11.69
C THR A 46 11.34 2.32 10.79
N THR A 47 11.60 3.59 10.48
CA THR A 47 12.70 4.02 9.60
C THR A 47 13.62 4.99 10.33
N ARG A 48 14.86 5.11 9.86
CA ARG A 48 15.83 6.08 10.39
C ARG A 48 16.48 6.84 9.25
N GLY A 49 16.44 8.19 9.33
CA GLY A 49 16.92 9.07 8.25
C GLY A 49 15.94 9.10 7.07
N GLY A 50 16.40 9.63 5.95
CA GLY A 50 15.58 9.87 4.78
C GLY A 50 14.75 11.16 4.86
N ILE A 51 13.89 11.38 3.87
CA ILE A 51 13.03 12.56 3.78
C ILE A 51 11.65 12.20 4.33
N PHE A 52 11.39 12.56 5.58
CA PHE A 52 10.20 12.14 6.32
C PHE A 52 8.86 12.40 5.59
N PRO A 53 8.59 13.55 4.96
CA PRO A 53 7.36 13.75 4.20
C PRO A 53 7.15 12.75 3.07
N ILE A 54 8.23 12.39 2.35
CA ILE A 54 8.17 11.39 1.28
C ILE A 54 7.87 10.01 1.87
N ILE A 55 8.57 9.65 2.96
CA ILE A 55 8.37 8.38 3.66
C ILE A 55 6.92 8.27 4.13
N SER A 56 6.39 9.31 4.79
CA SER A 56 5.04 9.29 5.35
C SER A 56 3.93 9.14 4.30
N MET A 57 4.09 9.68 3.10
CA MET A 57 3.10 9.52 2.03
C MET A 57 3.25 8.21 1.23
N ALA A 58 4.42 7.57 1.36
CA ALA A 58 4.82 6.46 0.49
C ALA A 58 3.95 5.21 0.62
N GLY A 59 3.31 4.97 1.76
CA GLY A 59 2.39 3.84 1.93
C GLY A 59 1.28 3.85 0.88
N TYR A 60 0.43 4.87 0.90
CA TYR A 60 -0.70 5.00 -0.01
C TYR A 60 -0.30 5.33 -1.45
N VAL A 61 0.65 6.24 -1.65
CA VAL A 61 1.13 6.58 -2.99
C VAL A 61 1.87 5.40 -3.63
N GLY A 62 2.65 4.66 -2.85
CA GLY A 62 3.37 3.48 -3.30
C GLY A 62 2.42 2.34 -3.70
N THR A 63 1.41 2.03 -2.88
CA THR A 63 0.38 1.03 -3.25
C THR A 63 -0.41 1.47 -4.47
N ALA A 64 -0.72 2.77 -4.62
CA ALA A 64 -1.34 3.30 -5.82
C ALA A 64 -0.47 3.11 -7.07
N LEU A 65 0.82 3.40 -6.98
CA LEU A 65 1.77 3.21 -8.09
C LEU A 65 1.91 1.74 -8.47
N ILE A 66 2.06 0.83 -7.49
CA ILE A 66 2.13 -0.62 -7.74
C ILE A 66 0.82 -1.10 -8.37
N GLY A 67 -0.33 -0.69 -7.85
CA GLY A 67 -1.64 -1.04 -8.41
C GLY A 67 -1.82 -0.56 -9.84
N ALA A 68 -1.44 0.68 -10.13
CA ALA A 68 -1.47 1.27 -11.46
C ALA A 68 -0.55 0.52 -12.44
N LEU A 69 0.67 0.20 -12.00
CA LEU A 69 1.63 -0.55 -12.81
C LEU A 69 1.14 -1.96 -13.11
N LEU A 70 0.59 -2.66 -12.12
CA LEU A 70 -0.03 -3.98 -12.31
C LEU A 70 -1.17 -3.92 -13.33
N LEU A 71 -2.05 -2.92 -13.24
CA LEU A 71 -3.16 -2.74 -14.17
C LEU A 71 -2.66 -2.52 -15.59
N PHE A 72 -1.66 -1.66 -15.75
CA PHE A 72 -1.06 -1.36 -17.05
C PHE A 72 -0.35 -2.58 -17.66
N LEU A 73 0.47 -3.27 -16.86
CA LEU A 73 1.22 -4.43 -17.33
C LEU A 73 0.33 -5.65 -17.58
N SER A 74 -0.82 -5.76 -16.92
CA SER A 74 -1.81 -6.81 -17.19
C SER A 74 -2.37 -6.78 -18.63
N GLN A 75 -2.14 -5.70 -19.36
CA GLN A 75 -2.44 -5.65 -20.80
C GLN A 75 -1.33 -6.28 -21.67
N LYS A 76 -0.20 -6.68 -21.08
CA LYS A 76 1.00 -7.16 -21.77
C LYS A 76 1.52 -8.42 -21.10
N GLU A 77 1.11 -9.60 -21.59
CA GLU A 77 1.36 -10.92 -20.95
C GLU A 77 2.80 -11.12 -20.48
N LYS A 78 3.79 -10.92 -21.37
CA LYS A 78 5.20 -11.11 -21.00
C LYS A 78 5.68 -10.17 -19.89
N TRP A 79 5.21 -8.92 -19.87
CA TRP A 79 5.65 -7.92 -18.91
C TRP A 79 5.01 -8.11 -17.53
N ILE A 80 3.76 -8.56 -17.50
CA ILE A 80 3.12 -8.89 -16.22
C ILE A 80 3.79 -10.08 -15.55
N ASP A 81 4.20 -11.10 -16.28
CA ASP A 81 4.94 -12.25 -15.76
C ASP A 81 6.25 -11.84 -15.12
N ILE A 82 7.06 -11.05 -15.84
CA ILE A 82 8.34 -10.54 -15.33
C ILE A 82 8.11 -9.71 -14.07
N PHE A 83 7.12 -8.82 -14.10
CA PHE A 83 6.82 -7.98 -12.96
C PHE A 83 6.37 -8.78 -11.73
N LEU A 84 5.48 -9.75 -11.90
CA LEU A 84 5.01 -10.61 -10.80
C LEU A 84 6.14 -11.44 -10.19
N ILE A 85 7.10 -11.92 -11.00
CA ILE A 85 8.29 -12.62 -10.50
C ILE A 85 9.12 -11.67 -9.63
N ILE A 86 9.51 -10.52 -10.16
CA ILE A 86 10.35 -9.53 -9.45
C ILE A 86 9.64 -9.06 -8.18
N PHE A 87 8.35 -8.71 -8.27
CA PHE A 87 7.54 -8.25 -7.17
C PHE A 87 7.44 -9.29 -6.04
N SER A 88 7.14 -10.56 -6.40
CA SER A 88 7.03 -11.64 -5.42
C SER A 88 8.36 -11.92 -4.71
N ILE A 89 9.47 -11.96 -5.45
CA ILE A 89 10.81 -12.16 -4.87
C ILE A 89 11.13 -10.98 -3.94
N THR A 90 10.88 -9.75 -4.37
CA THR A 90 11.10 -8.56 -3.54
C THR A 90 10.28 -8.62 -2.25
N MET A 91 9.01 -9.00 -2.33
CA MET A 91 8.16 -9.15 -1.16
C MET A 91 8.67 -10.24 -0.19
N ILE A 92 9.10 -11.40 -0.71
CA ILE A 92 9.68 -12.46 0.12
C ILE A 92 10.94 -11.96 0.83
N VAL A 93 11.85 -11.34 0.11
CA VAL A 93 13.13 -10.85 0.65
C VAL A 93 12.90 -9.77 1.71
N LEU A 94 12.11 -8.73 1.40
CA LEU A 94 11.90 -7.62 2.32
C LEU A 94 11.11 -8.02 3.57
N ASN A 95 10.09 -8.88 3.42
CA ASN A 95 9.38 -9.41 4.58
C ASN A 95 10.31 -10.23 5.48
N THR A 96 11.17 -11.07 4.90
CA THR A 96 12.11 -11.91 5.68
C THR A 96 13.18 -11.07 6.37
N MET A 97 13.63 -9.97 5.74
CA MET A 97 14.66 -9.12 6.30
C MET A 97 14.17 -8.19 7.42
N TYR A 98 12.93 -7.69 7.33
CA TYR A 98 12.50 -6.56 8.15
C TYR A 98 11.30 -6.85 9.06
N ILE A 99 10.55 -7.94 8.86
CA ILE A 99 9.45 -8.30 9.77
C ILE A 99 9.98 -9.14 10.92
N ASN A 100 9.88 -8.61 12.13
CA ASN A 100 10.47 -9.20 13.34
C ASN A 100 9.72 -10.41 13.92
N SER A 101 8.58 -10.79 13.39
CA SER A 101 7.76 -11.87 13.97
C SER A 101 7.43 -12.97 12.97
N TYR A 102 8.34 -13.92 12.80
CA TYR A 102 8.21 -15.05 11.86
C TYR A 102 7.02 -15.99 12.14
N VAL A 103 6.44 -15.93 13.34
CA VAL A 103 5.27 -16.74 13.74
C VAL A 103 3.96 -15.96 13.61
N ASN A 104 4.02 -14.72 13.17
CA ASN A 104 2.84 -13.88 13.02
C ASN A 104 2.04 -14.27 11.77
N ALA A 105 0.71 -14.43 11.89
CA ALA A 105 -0.19 -14.71 10.77
C ALA A 105 -0.04 -13.73 9.60
N TYR A 106 0.37 -12.50 9.86
CA TYR A 106 0.65 -11.46 8.85
C TYR A 106 1.86 -11.80 8.00
N TYR A 107 2.98 -12.15 8.66
CA TYR A 107 4.19 -12.59 7.99
C TYR A 107 3.92 -13.83 7.13
N ILE A 108 3.33 -14.87 7.75
CA ILE A 108 2.99 -16.12 7.05
C ILE A 108 2.10 -15.84 5.85
N SER A 109 1.05 -15.05 6.01
CA SER A 109 0.15 -14.69 4.89
C SER A 109 0.89 -13.97 3.77
N SER A 110 1.77 -13.03 4.11
CA SER A 110 2.53 -12.27 3.11
C SER A 110 3.50 -13.16 2.33
N ILE A 111 4.21 -14.05 3.01
CA ILE A 111 5.12 -15.01 2.35
C ILE A 111 4.35 -16.00 1.50
N VAL A 112 3.30 -16.62 2.04
CA VAL A 112 2.48 -17.61 1.32
C VAL A 112 1.87 -17.00 0.06
N LEU A 113 1.28 -15.81 0.16
CA LEU A 113 0.70 -15.13 -1.01
C LEU A 113 1.78 -14.75 -2.04
N SER A 114 2.95 -14.29 -1.61
CA SER A 114 4.06 -14.01 -2.54
C SER A 114 4.52 -15.28 -3.27
N VAL A 115 4.62 -16.41 -2.58
CA VAL A 115 4.96 -17.71 -3.18
C VAL A 115 3.86 -18.16 -4.15
N LEU A 116 2.59 -18.02 -3.79
CA LEU A 116 1.46 -18.36 -4.67
C LEU A 116 1.43 -17.49 -5.93
N ILE A 117 1.70 -16.19 -5.81
CA ILE A 117 1.80 -15.27 -6.95
C ILE A 117 2.99 -15.68 -7.84
N LEU A 118 4.15 -15.97 -7.25
CA LEU A 118 5.32 -16.45 -8.00
C LEU A 118 5.02 -17.75 -8.75
N PHE A 119 4.35 -18.71 -8.07
CA PHE A 119 3.98 -19.98 -8.67
C PHE A 119 2.94 -19.83 -9.79
N SER A 120 2.05 -18.83 -9.69
CA SER A 120 1.01 -18.57 -10.68
C SER A 120 1.53 -18.20 -12.06
N VAL A 121 2.79 -17.71 -12.14
CA VAL A 121 3.44 -17.40 -13.42
C VAL A 121 3.63 -18.66 -14.28
N ARG A 122 3.62 -19.84 -13.68
CA ARG A 122 3.65 -21.13 -14.40
C ARG A 122 2.34 -21.41 -15.15
N PHE A 123 1.25 -20.77 -14.78
CA PHE A 123 -0.08 -20.95 -15.33
C PHE A 123 -0.53 -19.67 -16.05
N SER A 124 -1.36 -19.80 -17.07
CA SER A 124 -1.85 -18.66 -17.90
C SER A 124 -2.81 -17.69 -17.18
N PHE A 125 -2.70 -17.55 -15.85
CA PHE A 125 -3.59 -16.71 -15.03
C PHE A 125 -2.96 -15.39 -14.57
N THR A 126 -1.75 -15.08 -15.01
CA THR A 126 -0.97 -13.92 -14.55
C THR A 126 -1.69 -12.59 -14.79
N ARG A 127 -2.37 -12.46 -15.93
CA ARG A 127 -3.18 -11.28 -16.24
C ARG A 127 -4.30 -11.07 -15.20
N GLN A 128 -5.05 -12.13 -14.90
CA GLN A 128 -6.16 -12.07 -13.93
C GLN A 128 -5.65 -11.74 -12.53
N ILE A 129 -4.52 -12.34 -12.13
CA ILE A 129 -3.87 -12.06 -10.86
C ILE A 129 -3.38 -10.62 -10.82
N GLY A 130 -2.76 -10.11 -11.88
CA GLY A 130 -2.33 -8.72 -11.96
C GLY A 130 -3.48 -7.74 -11.81
N VAL A 131 -4.61 -7.97 -12.51
CA VAL A 131 -5.83 -7.15 -12.37
C VAL A 131 -6.40 -7.24 -10.96
N PHE A 132 -6.46 -8.45 -10.38
CA PHE A 132 -6.97 -8.66 -9.02
C PHE A 132 -6.12 -7.92 -7.97
N LEU A 133 -4.80 -8.08 -8.03
CA LEU A 133 -3.88 -7.38 -7.13
C LEU A 133 -3.95 -5.87 -7.32
N SER A 134 -4.06 -5.40 -8.58
CA SER A 134 -4.28 -3.98 -8.85
C SER A 134 -5.53 -3.46 -8.15
N ALA A 135 -6.65 -4.17 -8.25
CA ALA A 135 -7.90 -3.78 -7.59
C ALA A 135 -7.73 -3.72 -6.06
N LEU A 136 -7.01 -4.67 -5.45
CA LEU A 136 -6.73 -4.65 -4.00
C LEU A 136 -5.90 -3.42 -3.60
N PHE A 137 -4.84 -3.10 -4.35
CA PHE A 137 -3.98 -1.95 -4.05
C PHE A 137 -4.66 -0.61 -4.34
N ILE A 138 -5.51 -0.55 -5.38
CA ILE A 138 -6.38 0.61 -5.62
C ILE A 138 -7.30 0.82 -4.40
N PHE A 139 -7.97 -0.24 -3.93
CA PHE A 139 -8.86 -0.16 -2.78
C PHE A 139 -8.12 0.31 -1.51
N ASP A 140 -6.94 -0.24 -1.24
CA ASP A 140 -6.11 0.16 -0.11
C ASP A 140 -5.74 1.64 -0.18
N SER A 141 -5.27 2.12 -1.34
CA SER A 141 -4.84 3.50 -1.54
C SER A 141 -5.94 4.55 -1.32
N PHE A 142 -7.21 4.12 -1.28
CA PHE A 142 -8.38 4.96 -0.97
C PHE A 142 -9.03 4.65 0.40
N THR A 143 -8.44 3.72 1.17
CA THR A 143 -9.08 3.25 2.41
C THR A 143 -9.34 4.38 3.41
N ASP A 144 -8.39 5.29 3.57
CA ASP A 144 -8.51 6.39 4.52
C ASP A 144 -9.40 7.55 4.01
N ALA A 145 -9.75 7.56 2.71
CA ALA A 145 -10.62 8.58 2.15
C ALA A 145 -11.94 8.73 2.91
N LYS A 146 -12.55 7.60 3.28
CA LYS A 146 -13.78 7.56 4.07
C LYS A 146 -13.58 8.24 5.43
N ILE A 147 -12.44 8.05 6.09
CA ILE A 147 -12.14 8.62 7.41
C ILE A 147 -12.08 10.15 7.31
N TYR A 148 -11.39 10.69 6.31
CA TYR A 148 -11.30 12.13 6.09
C TYR A 148 -12.64 12.76 5.72
N LEU A 149 -13.45 12.08 4.90
CA LEU A 149 -14.80 12.51 4.54
C LEU A 149 -15.71 12.52 5.77
N PHE A 150 -15.74 11.44 6.56
CA PHE A 150 -16.54 11.38 7.80
C PHE A 150 -16.14 12.46 8.79
N TYR A 151 -14.86 12.71 8.99
CA TYR A 151 -14.36 13.76 9.86
C TYR A 151 -14.87 15.14 9.45
N LYS A 152 -14.91 15.42 8.14
CA LYS A 152 -15.39 16.71 7.63
C LYS A 152 -16.90 16.88 7.77
N PHE A 153 -17.69 15.81 7.60
CA PHE A 153 -19.17 15.91 7.55
C PHE A 153 -19.85 15.62 8.89
N ILE A 154 -19.29 14.76 9.74
CA ILE A 154 -19.93 14.34 11.01
C ILE A 154 -19.41 15.16 12.21
N GLY A 155 -18.29 15.84 12.04
CA GLY A 155 -17.67 16.64 13.09
C GLY A 155 -16.64 15.87 13.93
N LYS A 156 -15.98 16.62 14.82
CA LYS A 156 -14.88 16.12 15.65
C LYS A 156 -15.44 15.34 16.84
N THR A 157 -15.54 14.02 16.73
CA THR A 157 -15.62 13.16 17.92
C THR A 157 -14.21 12.79 18.36
N ASP A 158 -13.95 12.71 19.66
CA ASP A 158 -12.60 12.35 20.19
C ASP A 158 -12.09 11.02 19.64
N GLU A 159 -13.00 10.05 19.44
CA GLU A 159 -12.66 8.75 18.86
C GLU A 159 -12.20 8.86 17.40
N LEU A 160 -12.90 9.62 16.57
CA LEU A 160 -12.58 9.83 15.17
C LEU A 160 -11.27 10.63 15.03
N GLN A 161 -11.04 11.61 15.90
CA GLN A 161 -9.82 12.39 15.95
C GLN A 161 -8.61 11.51 16.28
N ASN A 162 -8.74 10.59 17.25
CA ASN A 162 -7.69 9.63 17.60
C ASN A 162 -7.37 8.66 16.45
N ILE A 163 -8.36 8.28 15.63
CA ILE A 163 -8.13 7.43 14.46
C ILE A 163 -7.37 8.20 13.39
N ILE A 164 -7.81 9.42 13.07
CA ILE A 164 -7.21 10.26 12.03
C ILE A 164 -5.75 10.58 12.33
N TYR A 165 -5.42 10.87 13.58
CA TYR A 165 -4.04 11.18 13.96
C TYR A 165 -3.07 10.00 13.86
N LYS A 166 -3.58 8.78 13.74
CA LYS A 166 -2.76 7.58 13.53
C LYS A 166 -2.55 7.24 12.05
N THR A 167 -3.22 7.92 11.13
CA THR A 167 -3.00 7.77 9.69
C THR A 167 -1.68 8.42 9.26
N ASP A 168 -1.16 8.04 8.10
CA ASP A 168 0.05 8.64 7.52
C ASP A 168 -0.07 10.15 7.37
N ALA A 169 -1.24 10.63 6.94
CA ALA A 169 -1.53 12.06 6.86
C ALA A 169 -1.52 12.74 8.23
N GLY A 170 -2.02 12.06 9.29
CA GLY A 170 -1.99 12.57 10.66
C GLY A 170 -0.57 12.62 11.21
N ILE A 171 0.24 11.62 10.93
CA ILE A 171 1.65 11.57 11.32
C ILE A 171 2.42 12.71 10.62
N LEU A 172 2.18 12.92 9.33
CA LEU A 172 2.80 14.02 8.57
C LEU A 172 2.35 15.39 9.06
N ALA A 173 1.06 15.57 9.37
CA ALA A 173 0.54 16.82 9.89
C ALA A 173 1.20 17.22 11.24
N ARG A 174 1.40 16.25 12.13
CA ARG A 174 2.13 16.48 13.39
C ARG A 174 3.59 16.84 13.17
N TYR A 175 4.25 16.19 12.23
CA TYR A 175 5.61 16.55 11.84
C TYR A 175 5.72 18.01 11.36
N LEU A 176 4.70 18.49 10.64
CA LEU A 176 4.61 19.88 10.17
C LEU A 176 4.14 20.86 11.28
N GLY A 177 3.90 20.38 12.50
CA GLY A 177 3.54 21.19 13.66
C GLY A 177 2.06 21.65 13.70
N ASN A 178 1.20 21.14 12.82
CA ASN A 178 -0.21 21.52 12.81
C ASN A 178 -1.13 20.34 12.43
N GLU A 179 -1.77 19.78 13.44
CA GLU A 179 -2.68 18.64 13.29
C GLU A 179 -3.91 18.94 12.41
N ASN A 180 -4.30 20.20 12.29
CA ASN A 180 -5.42 20.59 11.42
C ASN A 180 -5.12 20.35 9.93
N PHE A 181 -3.85 20.18 9.56
CA PHE A 181 -3.45 19.86 8.20
C PHE A 181 -3.74 18.42 7.80
N THR A 182 -4.04 17.52 8.74
CA THR A 182 -4.29 16.10 8.48
C THR A 182 -5.29 15.86 7.35
N VAL A 183 -6.43 16.55 7.40
CA VAL A 183 -7.49 16.40 6.38
C VAL A 183 -7.02 16.91 5.02
N TYR A 184 -6.33 18.03 4.97
CA TYR A 184 -5.80 18.60 3.71
C TYR A 184 -4.73 17.71 3.09
N ILE A 185 -3.83 17.16 3.92
CA ILE A 185 -2.80 16.22 3.49
C ILE A 185 -3.46 14.94 2.97
N GLY A 186 -4.44 14.39 3.69
CA GLY A 186 -5.20 13.22 3.26
C GLY A 186 -5.89 13.42 1.91
N PHE A 187 -6.54 14.57 1.70
CA PHE A 187 -7.10 14.91 0.39
C PHE A 187 -6.03 15.10 -0.69
N GLY A 188 -4.86 15.65 -0.35
CA GLY A 188 -3.73 15.75 -1.27
C GLY A 188 -3.26 14.37 -1.74
N ILE A 189 -3.09 13.42 -0.84
CA ILE A 189 -2.75 12.02 -1.15
C ILE A 189 -3.81 11.40 -2.06
N LEU A 190 -5.10 11.60 -1.78
CA LEU A 190 -6.20 11.11 -2.61
C LEU A 190 -6.17 11.66 -4.03
N LEU A 191 -5.90 12.95 -4.19
CA LEU A 191 -5.79 13.58 -5.51
C LEU A 191 -4.59 13.02 -6.30
N ILE A 192 -3.46 12.79 -5.64
CA ILE A 192 -2.29 12.14 -6.24
C ILE A 192 -2.67 10.74 -6.73
N ASN A 193 -3.29 9.92 -5.89
CA ASN A 193 -3.69 8.56 -6.24
C ASN A 193 -4.70 8.55 -7.39
N LEU A 194 -5.71 9.42 -7.37
CA LEU A 194 -6.68 9.56 -8.45
C LEU A 194 -6.00 9.97 -9.78
N SER A 195 -5.02 10.86 -9.72
CA SER A 195 -4.25 11.27 -10.89
C SER A 195 -3.44 10.12 -11.47
N ILE A 196 -2.78 9.32 -10.63
CA ILE A 196 -2.04 8.11 -11.03
C ILE A 196 -2.96 7.16 -11.82
N TYR A 197 -4.13 6.83 -11.28
CA TYR A 197 -5.07 5.89 -11.94
C TYR A 197 -5.68 6.49 -13.21
N THR A 198 -6.01 7.78 -13.22
CA THR A 198 -6.55 8.45 -14.41
C THR A 198 -5.55 8.43 -15.55
N ILE A 199 -4.27 8.72 -15.26
CA ILE A 199 -3.19 8.66 -16.26
C ILE A 199 -3.02 7.21 -16.75
N THR A 200 -3.02 6.25 -15.86
CA THR A 200 -2.88 4.81 -16.22
C THR A 200 -4.01 4.36 -17.14
N LEU A 201 -5.25 4.68 -16.81
CA LEU A 201 -6.41 4.34 -17.66
C LEU A 201 -6.32 4.99 -19.05
N ARG A 202 -5.92 6.28 -19.13
CA ARG A 202 -5.70 6.93 -20.42
C ARG A 202 -4.63 6.25 -21.26
N LEU A 203 -3.53 5.82 -20.63
CA LEU A 203 -2.47 5.10 -21.32
C LEU A 203 -2.93 3.72 -21.82
N ILE A 204 -3.77 3.02 -21.06
CA ILE A 204 -4.34 1.75 -21.48
C ILE A 204 -5.26 1.95 -22.68
N LEU A 205 -6.19 2.90 -22.60
CA LEU A 205 -7.14 3.19 -23.69
C LEU A 205 -6.43 3.59 -24.96
N LYS A 206 -5.40 4.45 -24.87
CA LYS A 206 -4.61 4.88 -26.04
C LYS A 206 -3.85 3.73 -26.71
N ASN A 207 -3.50 2.68 -25.98
CA ASN A 207 -2.76 1.53 -26.54
C ASN A 207 -3.70 0.40 -27.00
N SER A 208 -5.01 0.53 -26.84
CA SER A 208 -6.04 -0.39 -27.32
C SER A 208 -6.61 -0.04 -28.69
N ASP A 209 -6.39 1.21 -29.13
CA ASP A 209 -6.70 1.72 -30.47
C ASP A 209 -5.49 1.48 -31.41
#